data_27c66b80473e9a94c16f9d7262fcd575
#
_entry.id   27c66b80473e9a94c16f9d7262fcd575
#
_cell.length_a   1.000
_cell.length_b   1.000
_cell.length_c   1.000
_cell.angle_alpha   90.00
_cell.angle_beta   90.00
_cell.angle_gamma   90.00
#
_symmetry.space_group_name_H-M   'P 1'
#
loop_
_entity.id
_entity.type
_entity.pdbx_description
1 polymer ?
#
loop_
_entity_poly.entity_id
_entity_poly.type
_entity_poly.pdbx_seq_one_letter_code
_entity_poly.pdbx_strand_id
1 'polypeptide(L)'
;MDLQSNKFLDKIKIKKEEFEYYSLRKAEKFFDCNILELSFCHRILLENLIRKSKPSSLNLKVCMSLAKGQFGDEIFFSPSRVLMQDYTGVPAIADLASMRDKMNEQKLDPQLINPIVPVSLIVDHSISVDSYSRNDSLKVNVEKEFFRNEERYKLLKWAQKSLKNFSLFPPGSGICHQINVEYLTEIVSQKQNHLFLDSVVGTDS
;
A
#
# COMPACT_ATOMS: atom_id res chain seq x y z
N MET A 1 -7.72 -30.08 -8.16
CA MET A 1 -6.27 -30.06 -7.82
C MET A 1 -6.05 -28.86 -6.93
N ASP A 2 -5.98 -29.08 -5.61
CA ASP A 2 -5.77 -28.00 -4.66
C ASP A 2 -4.36 -27.45 -4.82
N LEU A 3 -4.25 -26.21 -5.26
CA LEU A 3 -2.98 -25.53 -5.35
C LEU A 3 -2.62 -24.96 -3.99
N GLN A 4 -1.68 -25.59 -3.34
CA GLN A 4 -1.00 -24.96 -2.23
C GLN A 4 -0.02 -23.93 -2.80
N SER A 5 -0.22 -22.65 -2.50
CA SER A 5 0.69 -21.56 -2.88
C SER A 5 2.16 -21.86 -2.53
N ASN A 6 2.39 -22.69 -1.54
CA ASN A 6 3.69 -23.18 -1.12
C ASN A 6 4.51 -23.87 -2.22
N LYS A 7 3.87 -24.35 -3.31
CA LYS A 7 4.61 -24.93 -4.46
C LYS A 7 5.48 -23.89 -5.18
N PHE A 8 5.12 -22.64 -5.08
CA PHE A 8 5.85 -21.52 -5.70
C PHE A 8 6.85 -20.86 -4.73
N LEU A 9 6.83 -21.27 -3.45
CA LEU A 9 7.75 -20.73 -2.47
C LEU A 9 9.18 -21.16 -2.76
N ASP A 10 10.10 -20.22 -2.68
CA ASP A 10 11.53 -20.42 -2.86
C ASP A 10 12.30 -19.62 -1.82
N LYS A 11 13.59 -19.88 -1.70
CA LYS A 11 14.45 -19.26 -0.72
C LYS A 11 15.62 -18.56 -1.39
N ILE A 12 16.00 -17.43 -0.82
CA ILE A 12 17.19 -16.69 -1.24
C ILE A 12 17.99 -16.29 -0.02
N LYS A 13 19.30 -16.47 -0.11
CA LYS A 13 20.23 -16.05 0.94
C LYS A 13 20.84 -14.71 0.54
N ILE A 14 20.61 -13.69 1.36
CA ILE A 14 21.18 -12.35 1.20
C ILE A 14 22.11 -12.10 2.39
N LYS A 15 23.42 -11.97 2.13
CA LYS A 15 24.46 -11.92 3.16
C LYS A 15 24.39 -13.14 4.08
N LYS A 16 23.96 -12.97 5.34
CA LYS A 16 23.88 -14.06 6.35
C LYS A 16 22.44 -14.49 6.64
N GLU A 17 21.45 -13.84 6.06
CA GLU A 17 20.03 -14.07 6.31
C GLU A 17 19.39 -14.83 5.15
N GLU A 18 18.44 -15.71 5.47
CA GLU A 18 17.66 -16.46 4.50
C GLU A 18 16.24 -15.89 4.45
N PHE A 19 15.76 -15.60 3.25
CA PHE A 19 14.43 -15.07 2.99
C PHE A 19 13.65 -16.01 2.09
N GLU A 20 12.34 -15.98 2.23
CA GLU A 20 11.39 -16.69 1.38
C GLU A 20 10.74 -15.72 0.37
N TYR A 21 10.44 -16.21 -0.83
CA TYR A 21 9.74 -15.43 -1.85
C TYR A 21 8.94 -16.32 -2.78
N TYR A 22 7.95 -15.79 -3.47
CA TYR A 22 7.19 -16.53 -4.47
C TYR A 22 7.88 -16.43 -5.82
N SER A 23 8.37 -17.59 -6.29
CA SER A 23 9.23 -17.68 -7.48
C SER A 23 8.42 -17.75 -8.76
N LEU A 24 8.52 -16.71 -9.59
CA LEU A 24 7.95 -16.72 -10.93
C LEU A 24 8.56 -17.81 -11.84
N ARG A 25 9.83 -18.21 -11.61
CA ARG A 25 10.44 -19.35 -12.33
C ARG A 25 9.78 -20.69 -12.00
N LYS A 26 9.34 -20.88 -10.76
CA LYS A 26 8.56 -22.07 -10.40
C LYS A 26 7.15 -22.00 -11.02
N ALA A 27 6.55 -20.82 -11.07
CA ALA A 27 5.27 -20.60 -11.73
C ALA A 27 5.37 -20.85 -13.24
N GLU A 28 6.42 -20.39 -13.90
CA GLU A 28 6.71 -20.63 -15.32
C GLU A 28 6.74 -22.12 -15.66
N LYS A 29 7.49 -22.90 -14.88
CA LYS A 29 7.54 -24.38 -15.03
C LYS A 29 6.20 -25.05 -14.77
N PHE A 30 5.44 -24.53 -13.82
CA PHE A 30 4.15 -25.11 -13.45
C PHE A 30 3.06 -24.84 -14.50
N PHE A 31 3.02 -23.62 -15.04
CA PHE A 31 2.04 -23.21 -16.04
C PHE A 31 2.45 -23.54 -17.48
N ASP A 32 3.65 -24.06 -17.67
CA ASP A 32 4.24 -24.38 -18.99
C ASP A 32 4.13 -23.18 -19.96
N CYS A 33 4.74 -22.07 -19.57
CA CYS A 33 4.71 -20.81 -20.33
C CYS A 33 5.97 -19.97 -20.04
N ASN A 34 6.26 -18.99 -20.90
CA ASN A 34 7.37 -18.06 -20.72
C ASN A 34 6.89 -16.78 -20.01
N ILE A 35 6.95 -16.75 -18.68
CA ILE A 35 6.54 -15.59 -17.88
C ILE A 35 7.45 -14.36 -18.14
N LEU A 36 8.68 -14.57 -18.61
CA LEU A 36 9.60 -13.48 -18.90
C LEU A 36 9.19 -12.63 -20.12
N GLU A 37 8.32 -13.14 -20.98
CA GLU A 37 7.72 -12.37 -22.08
C GLU A 37 6.61 -11.42 -21.63
N LEU A 38 6.06 -11.63 -20.44
CA LEU A 38 5.09 -10.71 -19.86
C LEU A 38 5.74 -9.37 -19.47
N SER A 39 4.98 -8.29 -19.53
CA SER A 39 5.40 -7.01 -18.97
C SER A 39 5.68 -7.11 -17.46
N PHE A 40 6.47 -6.20 -16.92
CA PHE A 40 6.76 -6.18 -15.48
C PHE A 40 5.48 -6.08 -14.65
N CYS A 41 4.51 -5.27 -15.05
CA CYS A 41 3.23 -5.13 -14.37
C CYS A 41 2.50 -6.47 -14.26
N HIS A 42 2.40 -7.24 -15.34
CA HIS A 42 1.73 -8.53 -15.34
C HIS A 42 2.47 -9.57 -14.48
N ARG A 43 3.81 -9.52 -14.45
CA ARG A 43 4.61 -10.37 -13.55
C ARG A 43 4.35 -10.06 -12.08
N ILE A 44 4.26 -8.76 -11.73
CA ILE A 44 3.94 -8.32 -10.36
C ILE A 44 2.53 -8.75 -9.97
N LEU A 45 1.56 -8.59 -10.87
CA LEU A 45 0.18 -9.03 -10.64
C LEU A 45 0.08 -10.55 -10.45
N LEU A 46 0.81 -11.32 -11.25
CA LEU A 46 0.85 -12.78 -11.12
C LEU A 46 1.48 -13.22 -9.79
N GLU A 47 2.61 -12.62 -9.40
CA GLU A 47 3.24 -12.88 -8.09
C GLU A 47 2.27 -12.55 -6.95
N ASN A 48 1.63 -11.38 -7.01
CA ASN A 48 0.68 -10.92 -6.01
C ASN A 48 -0.51 -11.88 -5.87
N LEU A 49 -1.06 -12.32 -7.00
CA LEU A 49 -2.17 -13.27 -7.05
C LEU A 49 -1.78 -14.62 -6.42
N ILE A 50 -0.61 -15.16 -6.75
CA ILE A 50 -0.08 -16.41 -6.19
C ILE A 50 0.15 -16.26 -4.68
N ARG A 51 0.80 -15.19 -4.25
CA ARG A 51 1.18 -14.93 -2.85
C ARG A 51 -0.02 -14.69 -1.95
N LYS A 52 -1.04 -14.00 -2.44
CA LYS A 52 -2.20 -13.58 -1.63
C LYS A 52 -3.37 -14.55 -1.68
N SER A 53 -3.39 -15.46 -2.63
CA SER A 53 -4.45 -16.46 -2.71
C SER A 53 -4.35 -17.44 -1.55
N LYS A 54 -5.48 -17.66 -0.89
CA LYS A 54 -5.60 -18.76 0.06
C LYS A 54 -5.56 -20.08 -0.74
N PRO A 55 -5.07 -21.18 -0.18
CA PRO A 55 -4.99 -22.47 -0.87
C PRO A 55 -6.33 -22.93 -1.48
N SER A 56 -7.44 -22.60 -0.82
CA SER A 56 -8.80 -22.93 -1.26
C SER A 56 -9.40 -21.94 -2.27
N SER A 57 -8.77 -20.79 -2.51
CA SER A 57 -9.33 -19.69 -3.31
C SER A 57 -8.47 -19.29 -4.50
N LEU A 58 -7.30 -19.96 -4.71
CA LEU A 58 -6.48 -19.68 -5.87
C LEU A 58 -7.20 -20.11 -7.14
N ASN A 59 -7.67 -19.13 -7.89
CA ASN A 59 -8.25 -19.40 -9.19
C ASN A 59 -7.13 -19.71 -10.20
N LEU A 60 -6.83 -21.00 -10.31
CA LEU A 60 -5.80 -21.52 -11.22
C LEU A 60 -6.02 -21.09 -12.65
N LYS A 61 -7.27 -21.04 -13.09
CA LYS A 61 -7.60 -20.62 -14.44
C LYS A 61 -7.15 -19.20 -14.67
N VAL A 62 -7.43 -18.29 -13.73
CA VAL A 62 -7.03 -16.88 -13.82
C VAL A 62 -5.50 -16.73 -13.77
N CYS A 63 -4.81 -17.46 -12.88
CA CYS A 63 -3.35 -17.46 -12.86
C CYS A 63 -2.76 -17.97 -14.18
N MET A 64 -3.33 -19.03 -14.76
CA MET A 64 -2.89 -19.59 -16.03
C MET A 64 -3.15 -18.65 -17.19
N SER A 65 -4.32 -18.03 -17.25
CA SER A 65 -4.66 -17.01 -18.27
C SER A 65 -3.66 -15.86 -18.21
N LEU A 66 -3.42 -15.30 -17.02
CA LEU A 66 -2.47 -14.22 -16.82
C LEU A 66 -1.04 -14.63 -17.19
N ALA A 67 -0.59 -15.82 -16.77
CA ALA A 67 0.73 -16.37 -17.07
C ALA A 67 0.97 -16.60 -18.57
N LYS A 68 -0.08 -16.89 -19.33
CA LYS A 68 -0.06 -17.05 -20.80
C LYS A 68 -0.34 -15.76 -21.58
N GLY A 69 -0.41 -14.62 -20.89
CA GLY A 69 -0.69 -13.33 -21.54
C GLY A 69 -2.12 -13.19 -22.05
N GLN A 70 -3.06 -13.97 -21.52
CA GLN A 70 -4.48 -13.85 -21.83
C GLN A 70 -5.13 -12.96 -20.79
N PHE A 71 -5.61 -11.79 -21.22
CA PHE A 71 -6.17 -10.78 -20.33
C PHE A 71 -7.68 -10.68 -20.51
N GLY A 72 -8.38 -10.21 -19.47
CA GLY A 72 -9.83 -10.01 -19.47
C GLY A 72 -10.53 -10.62 -18.26
N ASP A 73 -9.87 -11.52 -17.53
CA ASP A 73 -10.41 -12.05 -16.27
C ASP A 73 -10.21 -11.04 -15.13
N GLU A 74 -11.17 -10.95 -14.22
CA GLU A 74 -11.02 -10.20 -12.98
C GLU A 74 -10.02 -10.87 -12.05
N ILE A 75 -9.14 -10.08 -11.44
CA ILE A 75 -8.13 -10.54 -10.49
C ILE A 75 -8.29 -9.87 -9.14
N PHE A 76 -8.02 -10.60 -8.08
CA PHE A 76 -7.87 -10.02 -6.75
C PHE A 76 -6.46 -9.42 -6.64
N PHE A 77 -6.42 -8.12 -6.37
CA PHE A 77 -5.17 -7.40 -6.12
C PHE A 77 -5.10 -6.95 -4.67
N SER A 78 -3.98 -7.23 -4.02
CA SER A 78 -3.71 -6.80 -2.66
C SER A 78 -2.42 -5.98 -2.63
N PRO A 79 -2.51 -4.65 -2.58
CA PRO A 79 -1.33 -3.79 -2.63
C PRO A 79 -0.41 -4.04 -1.44
N SER A 80 0.88 -3.76 -1.63
CA SER A 80 1.87 -3.81 -0.56
C SER A 80 1.71 -2.65 0.41
N ARG A 81 1.27 -1.49 -0.12
CA ARG A 81 1.04 -0.25 0.62
C ARG A 81 -0.06 0.58 -0.05
N VAL A 82 -0.57 1.54 0.70
CA VAL A 82 -1.54 2.52 0.22
C VAL A 82 -0.96 3.92 0.38
N LEU A 83 -1.09 4.74 -0.66
CA LEU A 83 -0.74 6.15 -0.67
C LEU A 83 -2.02 6.97 -0.70
N MET A 84 -2.19 7.86 0.25
CA MET A 84 -3.36 8.72 0.35
C MET A 84 -2.96 10.18 0.27
N GLN A 85 -3.73 10.97 -0.44
CA GLN A 85 -3.73 12.41 -0.32
C GLN A 85 -4.74 12.84 0.75
N ASP A 86 -4.72 14.09 1.17
CA ASP A 86 -5.49 14.53 2.32
C ASP A 86 -7.01 14.60 2.08
N TYR A 87 -7.51 14.91 0.89
CA TYR A 87 -8.94 14.96 0.64
C TYR A 87 -9.65 13.62 0.81
N THR A 88 -9.05 12.53 0.35
CA THR A 88 -9.59 11.18 0.49
C THR A 88 -9.09 10.47 1.74
N GLY A 89 -7.89 10.81 2.20
CA GLY A 89 -7.26 10.18 3.36
C GLY A 89 -7.89 10.60 4.68
N VAL A 90 -8.25 11.87 4.85
CA VAL A 90 -8.86 12.36 6.10
C VAL A 90 -10.21 11.67 6.39
N PRO A 91 -11.15 11.53 5.44
CA PRO A 91 -12.36 10.74 5.65
C PRO A 91 -12.07 9.29 6.03
N ALA A 92 -11.14 8.62 5.37
CA ALA A 92 -10.77 7.25 5.70
C ALA A 92 -10.22 7.11 7.14
N ILE A 93 -9.46 8.11 7.62
CA ILE A 93 -8.98 8.13 9.00
C ILE A 93 -10.14 8.39 9.98
N ALA A 94 -11.10 9.23 9.62
CA ALA A 94 -12.31 9.45 10.43
C ALA A 94 -13.14 8.17 10.56
N ASP A 95 -13.25 7.38 9.49
CA ASP A 95 -13.92 6.07 9.52
C ASP A 95 -13.20 5.10 10.47
N LEU A 96 -11.87 5.02 10.42
CA LEU A 96 -11.11 4.19 11.36
C LEU A 96 -11.28 4.64 12.82
N ALA A 97 -11.37 5.95 13.07
CA ALA A 97 -11.66 6.49 14.39
C ALA A 97 -13.05 6.06 14.86
N SER A 98 -14.08 6.22 14.01
CA SER A 98 -15.45 5.82 14.30
C SER A 98 -15.58 4.31 14.54
N MET A 99 -14.82 3.48 13.80
CA MET A 99 -14.75 2.04 14.04
C MET A 99 -14.16 1.73 15.43
N ARG A 100 -13.14 2.45 15.86
CA ARG A 100 -12.56 2.30 17.21
C ARG A 100 -13.54 2.69 18.29
N ASP A 101 -14.28 3.79 18.11
CA ASP A 101 -15.31 4.21 19.05
C ASP A 101 -16.39 3.13 19.16
N LYS A 102 -16.82 2.56 18.04
CA LYS A 102 -17.81 1.46 18.04
C LYS A 102 -17.31 0.20 18.73
N MET A 103 -16.04 -0.16 18.54
CA MET A 103 -15.42 -1.26 19.27
C MET A 103 -15.45 -1.00 20.79
N ASN A 104 -15.11 0.21 21.20
CA ASN A 104 -15.11 0.61 22.61
C ASN A 104 -16.53 0.56 23.23
N GLU A 105 -17.55 1.06 22.52
CA GLU A 105 -18.96 0.96 22.93
C GLU A 105 -19.40 -0.50 23.17
N GLN A 106 -18.90 -1.40 22.32
CA GLN A 106 -19.18 -2.84 22.42
C GLN A 106 -18.28 -3.57 23.44
N LYS A 107 -17.45 -2.85 24.18
CA LYS A 107 -16.45 -3.38 25.13
C LYS A 107 -15.45 -4.35 24.48
N LEU A 108 -15.13 -4.15 23.20
CA LEU A 108 -14.10 -4.84 22.44
C LEU A 108 -12.83 -3.99 22.42
N ASP A 109 -11.69 -4.61 22.10
CA ASP A 109 -10.41 -3.91 22.02
C ASP A 109 -10.32 -3.01 20.75
N PRO A 110 -10.35 -1.68 20.90
CA PRO A 110 -10.24 -0.76 19.76
C PRO A 110 -8.87 -0.81 19.08
N GLN A 111 -7.84 -1.34 19.73
CA GLN A 111 -6.50 -1.48 19.16
C GLN A 111 -6.42 -2.53 18.02
N LEU A 112 -7.46 -3.33 17.84
CA LEU A 112 -7.58 -4.27 16.73
C LEU A 112 -7.84 -3.53 15.40
N ILE A 113 -8.40 -2.32 15.43
CA ILE A 113 -8.66 -1.52 14.24
C ILE A 113 -7.38 -0.77 13.83
N ASN A 114 -6.75 -1.23 12.77
CA ASN A 114 -5.55 -0.63 12.18
C ASN A 114 -5.52 -0.90 10.66
N PRO A 115 -4.80 -0.11 9.88
CA PRO A 115 -4.49 -0.45 8.49
C PRO A 115 -3.80 -1.81 8.39
N ILE A 116 -4.27 -2.66 7.47
CA ILE A 116 -3.75 -4.02 7.24
C ILE A 116 -2.38 -3.97 6.55
N VAL A 117 -2.18 -2.96 5.69
CA VAL A 117 -0.93 -2.68 4.99
C VAL A 117 -0.42 -1.29 5.37
N PRO A 118 0.85 -0.97 5.16
CA PRO A 118 1.37 0.39 5.37
C PRO A 118 0.56 1.43 4.60
N VAL A 119 0.18 2.50 5.28
CA VAL A 119 -0.52 3.65 4.71
C VAL A 119 0.33 4.90 4.91
N SER A 120 0.55 5.63 3.84
CA SER A 120 1.19 6.96 3.86
C SER A 120 0.17 8.00 3.43
N LEU A 121 -0.14 8.95 4.32
CA LEU A 121 -0.99 10.09 4.00
C LEU A 121 -0.14 11.34 3.86
N ILE A 122 -0.25 12.01 2.71
CA ILE A 122 0.50 13.21 2.37
C ILE A 122 -0.46 14.37 2.28
N VAL A 123 -0.16 15.44 3.01
CA VAL A 123 -0.95 16.67 3.00
C VAL A 123 -0.37 17.60 1.95
N ASP A 124 -0.99 17.65 0.79
CA ASP A 124 -0.51 18.46 -0.33
C ASP A 124 -1.61 19.14 -1.16
N HIS A 125 -2.75 18.48 -1.38
CA HIS A 125 -3.81 18.97 -2.27
C HIS A 125 -4.68 20.06 -1.67
N SER A 126 -4.85 20.05 -0.36
CA SER A 126 -5.69 21.02 0.34
C SER A 126 -5.00 22.34 0.66
N ILE A 127 -3.70 22.46 0.38
CA ILE A 127 -2.91 23.63 0.77
C ILE A 127 -3.24 24.79 -0.15
N SER A 128 -3.74 25.89 0.44
CA SER A 128 -3.96 27.14 -0.27
C SER A 128 -2.70 27.99 -0.29
N VAL A 129 -2.40 28.59 -1.45
CA VAL A 129 -1.29 29.51 -1.60
C VAL A 129 -1.76 30.94 -1.29
N ASP A 130 -1.51 31.40 -0.08
CA ASP A 130 -1.83 32.77 0.38
C ASP A 130 -0.70 33.76 0.13
N SER A 131 0.53 33.27 0.09
CA SER A 131 1.73 34.07 -0.12
C SER A 131 2.61 33.42 -1.16
N TYR A 132 3.17 34.21 -2.08
CA TYR A 132 4.04 33.75 -3.16
C TYR A 132 5.18 34.73 -3.41
N SER A 133 6.20 34.29 -4.11
CA SER A 133 7.37 35.10 -4.53
C SER A 133 8.11 35.82 -3.40
N ARG A 134 8.04 35.33 -2.17
CA ARG A 134 8.76 35.83 -1.00
C ARG A 134 9.54 34.69 -0.34
N ASN A 135 10.65 35.02 0.32
CA ASN A 135 11.48 34.01 1.01
C ASN A 135 10.75 33.31 2.17
N ASP A 136 9.76 33.95 2.75
CA ASP A 136 8.95 33.43 3.87
C ASP A 136 7.61 32.81 3.42
N SER A 137 7.31 32.78 2.11
CA SER A 137 6.01 32.33 1.59
C SER A 137 5.62 30.95 2.06
N LEU A 138 6.54 29.99 2.04
CA LEU A 138 6.27 28.61 2.50
C LEU A 138 5.84 28.62 3.98
N LYS A 139 6.58 29.33 4.83
CA LYS A 139 6.29 29.41 6.25
C LYS A 139 4.91 30.02 6.51
N VAL A 140 4.61 31.14 5.85
CA VAL A 140 3.31 31.82 5.96
C VAL A 140 2.15 30.91 5.52
N ASN A 141 2.32 30.20 4.41
CA ASN A 141 1.28 29.29 3.91
C ASN A 141 1.04 28.12 4.87
N VAL A 142 2.10 27.51 5.40
CA VAL A 142 2.01 26.40 6.36
C VAL A 142 1.36 26.86 7.67
N GLU A 143 1.73 28.01 8.22
CA GLU A 143 1.12 28.56 9.43
C GLU A 143 -0.39 28.80 9.25
N LYS A 144 -0.79 29.39 8.12
CA LYS A 144 -2.20 29.61 7.80
C LYS A 144 -2.95 28.29 7.58
N GLU A 145 -2.34 27.31 6.95
CA GLU A 145 -2.92 25.99 6.76
C GLU A 145 -3.23 25.32 8.10
N PHE A 146 -2.28 25.30 9.02
CA PHE A 146 -2.49 24.75 10.37
C PHE A 146 -3.58 25.50 11.15
N PHE A 147 -3.62 26.80 11.04
CA PHE A 147 -4.64 27.61 11.71
C PHE A 147 -6.05 27.33 11.18
N ARG A 148 -6.22 27.29 9.86
CA ARG A 148 -7.53 27.05 9.22
C ARG A 148 -8.08 25.65 9.46
N ASN A 149 -7.21 24.68 9.55
CA ASN A 149 -7.57 23.27 9.57
C ASN A 149 -7.13 22.56 10.87
N GLU A 150 -7.16 23.28 11.99
CA GLU A 150 -6.66 22.78 13.27
C GLU A 150 -7.28 21.45 13.69
N GLU A 151 -8.61 21.29 13.54
CA GLU A 151 -9.31 20.05 13.91
C GLU A 151 -8.87 18.86 13.05
N ARG A 152 -8.68 19.08 11.74
CA ARG A 152 -8.15 18.07 10.83
C ARG A 152 -6.77 17.60 11.26
N TYR A 153 -5.89 18.54 11.61
CA TYR A 153 -4.54 18.20 12.07
C TYR A 153 -4.53 17.53 13.43
N LYS A 154 -5.47 17.82 14.32
CA LYS A 154 -5.67 17.07 15.56
C LYS A 154 -6.02 15.62 15.29
N LEU A 155 -6.94 15.35 14.37
CA LEU A 155 -7.32 14.00 13.95
C LEU A 155 -6.13 13.26 13.33
N LEU A 156 -5.41 13.87 12.40
CA LEU A 156 -4.24 13.27 11.75
C LEU A 156 -3.11 13.00 12.75
N LYS A 157 -2.91 13.90 13.73
CA LYS A 157 -1.91 13.69 14.78
C LYS A 157 -2.29 12.56 15.73
N TRP A 158 -3.58 12.41 16.03
CA TRP A 158 -4.09 11.27 16.75
C TRP A 158 -3.84 9.98 15.96
N ALA A 159 -4.16 9.94 14.69
CA ALA A 159 -3.94 8.78 13.82
C ALA A 159 -2.46 8.35 13.80
N GLN A 160 -1.55 9.30 13.60
CA GLN A 160 -0.10 9.05 13.61
C GLN A 160 0.40 8.39 14.91
N LYS A 161 -0.22 8.74 16.05
CA LYS A 161 0.16 8.19 17.36
C LYS A 161 -0.54 6.87 17.70
N SER A 162 -1.74 6.69 17.18
CA SER A 162 -2.66 5.63 17.63
C SER A 162 -2.76 4.46 16.66
N LEU A 163 -2.59 4.70 15.36
CA LEU A 163 -2.69 3.67 14.34
C LEU A 163 -1.31 3.04 14.08
N LYS A 164 -1.28 1.72 14.04
CA LYS A 164 -0.14 0.98 13.50
C LYS A 164 -0.16 1.06 11.96
N ASN A 165 0.99 0.92 11.33
CA ASN A 165 1.13 0.96 9.86
C ASN A 165 0.63 2.27 9.22
N PHE A 166 0.65 3.38 9.93
CA PHE A 166 0.24 4.68 9.42
C PHE A 166 1.36 5.71 9.54
N SER A 167 1.66 6.39 8.44
CA SER A 167 2.64 7.48 8.36
C SER A 167 1.97 8.74 7.83
N LEU A 168 2.30 9.88 8.43
CA LEU A 168 1.78 11.19 8.05
C LEU A 168 2.93 12.08 7.56
N PHE A 169 2.76 12.64 6.37
CA PHE A 169 3.67 13.61 5.77
C PHE A 169 3.00 14.98 5.78
N PRO A 170 3.59 15.95 6.52
CA PRO A 170 2.98 17.26 6.73
C PRO A 170 3.03 18.14 5.48
N PRO A 171 2.32 19.31 5.51
CA PRO A 171 2.41 20.30 4.45
C PRO A 171 3.86 20.69 4.12
N GLY A 172 4.17 20.84 2.83
CA GLY A 172 5.50 21.19 2.35
C GLY A 172 6.43 19.99 2.12
N SER A 173 5.94 18.76 2.31
CA SER A 173 6.71 17.52 2.03
C SER A 173 6.78 17.14 0.55
N GLY A 174 6.16 17.93 -0.33
CA GLY A 174 6.05 17.64 -1.76
C GLY A 174 4.75 16.91 -2.12
N ILE A 175 4.42 16.96 -3.41
CA ILE A 175 3.18 16.37 -3.95
C ILE A 175 3.18 14.84 -3.82
N CYS A 176 2.00 14.23 -3.56
CA CYS A 176 1.90 12.79 -3.36
C CYS A 176 2.10 12.01 -4.66
N HIS A 177 1.57 12.50 -5.79
CA HIS A 177 1.47 11.74 -7.04
C HIS A 177 2.80 11.50 -7.77
N GLN A 178 3.77 12.37 -7.63
CA GLN A 178 5.04 12.31 -8.35
C GLN A 178 6.21 12.20 -7.40
N ILE A 179 6.39 13.19 -6.54
CA ILE A 179 7.55 13.23 -5.63
C ILE A 179 7.46 12.12 -4.60
N ASN A 180 6.38 12.05 -3.83
CA ASN A 180 6.29 11.09 -2.73
C ASN A 180 5.96 9.67 -3.17
N VAL A 181 5.23 9.47 -4.28
CA VAL A 181 5.01 8.12 -4.80
C VAL A 181 6.32 7.44 -5.19
N GLU A 182 7.26 8.19 -5.77
CA GLU A 182 8.59 7.68 -6.12
C GLU A 182 9.52 7.59 -4.90
N TYR A 183 9.55 8.62 -4.06
CA TYR A 183 10.41 8.68 -2.88
C TYR A 183 10.11 7.57 -1.87
N LEU A 184 8.84 7.20 -1.70
CA LEU A 184 8.40 6.15 -0.79
C LEU A 184 8.36 4.76 -1.44
N THR A 185 8.80 4.63 -2.69
CA THR A 185 8.79 3.35 -3.40
C THR A 185 9.92 2.45 -2.91
N GLU A 186 9.55 1.24 -2.55
CA GLU A 186 10.47 0.13 -2.35
C GLU A 186 10.38 -0.79 -3.57
N ILE A 187 11.50 -1.21 -4.15
CA ILE A 187 11.46 -2.17 -5.26
C ILE A 187 11.05 -3.56 -4.75
N VAL A 188 11.56 -3.91 -3.59
CA VAL A 188 11.28 -5.16 -2.88
C VAL A 188 10.90 -4.83 -1.46
N SER A 189 9.71 -5.20 -1.08
CA SER A 189 9.21 -5.06 0.29
C SER A 189 9.45 -6.33 1.09
N GLN A 190 9.60 -6.17 2.40
CA GLN A 190 9.78 -7.28 3.33
C GLN A 190 8.68 -7.30 4.38
N LYS A 191 8.13 -8.48 4.64
CA LYS A 191 7.25 -8.72 5.78
C LYS A 191 7.69 -9.98 6.50
N GLN A 192 8.19 -9.82 7.73
CA GLN A 192 8.86 -10.93 8.45
C GLN A 192 10.01 -11.49 7.63
N ASN A 193 9.95 -12.77 7.27
CA ASN A 193 10.95 -13.46 6.47
C ASN A 193 10.62 -13.51 4.96
N HIS A 194 9.51 -12.92 4.53
CA HIS A 194 9.07 -12.95 3.14
C HIS A 194 9.43 -11.66 2.38
N LEU A 195 10.05 -11.84 1.22
CA LEU A 195 10.29 -10.78 0.24
C LEU A 195 9.23 -10.83 -0.85
N PHE A 196 8.79 -9.67 -1.31
CA PHE A 196 7.83 -9.53 -2.39
C PHE A 196 8.00 -8.21 -3.12
N LEU A 197 7.48 -8.14 -4.33
CA LEU A 197 7.57 -6.93 -5.14
C LEU A 197 6.64 -5.85 -4.60
N ASP A 198 7.12 -4.60 -4.57
CA ASP A 198 6.33 -3.46 -4.15
C ASP A 198 5.17 -3.21 -5.11
N SER A 199 4.05 -2.81 -4.55
CA SER A 199 2.89 -2.40 -5.29
C SER A 199 2.06 -1.43 -4.47
N VAL A 200 1.55 -0.38 -5.09
CA VAL A 200 0.82 0.69 -4.44
C VAL A 200 -0.57 0.88 -5.02
N VAL A 201 -1.52 1.17 -4.16
CA VAL A 201 -2.78 1.81 -4.54
C VAL A 201 -2.74 3.23 -4.02
N GLY A 202 -2.89 4.18 -4.92
CA GLY A 202 -3.04 5.60 -4.60
C GLY A 202 -4.52 5.98 -4.61
N THR A 203 -4.92 6.81 -3.65
CA THR A 203 -6.21 7.48 -3.72
C THR A 203 -6.08 8.76 -4.51
N ASP A 204 -7.07 9.09 -5.30
CA ASP A 204 -7.15 10.34 -6.05
C ASP A 204 -8.16 11.31 -5.40
N SER A 205 -8.04 12.57 -5.75
CA SER A 205 -8.92 13.64 -5.23
C SER A 205 -10.27 13.68 -5.94
#